data_bfae47dbf474dc1554b7ab580373a2cd
#
_entry.id   bfae47dbf474dc1554b7ab580373a2cd
#
_cell.length_a   1.000
_cell.length_b   1.000
_cell.length_c   1.000
_cell.angle_alpha   90.00
_cell.angle_beta   90.00
_cell.angle_gamma   90.00
#
_symmetry.space_group_name_H-M   'P 1'
#
loop_
_entity.id
_entity.type
_entity.pdbx_description
1 polymer ?
#
loop_
_entity_poly.entity_id
_entity_poly.type
_entity_poly.pdbx_seq_one_letter_code
_entity_poly.pdbx_strand_id
1 'polypeptide(L)'
;MKKYRKKIYVCLTLSALALATGCSNKAIKANAENTENVVSSTQAENTGEASAQTLVEKAKITFSDSGAQIEGSGASYADGTLTITEAGSYTLEGSNSNAQVVIDASEGEVTLVLNGVNLQSQTTAAIYAKSAKKVNITLADGSSNTLVDAKTYTNTEDSDEPDAAVFADCDLSFDGSGTLEVTANAKDGIKSKDNLTFTSGTYTITSADNAIKGKDSIAVKDGTFTINATGKGMTTEGTLDIDAGKIDIQNSEEGLEGKQVTVNGGDINIVATDDGINARTKTDSDQESMQAQEDTWFKLEGGNITVDATGDGVDSNGDIYINGGTIMVYGPTSDGDGTLDYDGTATITGGTYMGIGSSGMVQSFGDTSTQNSLEVNYSTTQKAGTVVKITDESGNVIANITAKKDFSSVLISSSDLSEGKKVTIQTGEDKQTATISGKTTTVGEKSERGGAPGQGAPEGNPPSGNSSKGNPPEGNPPSGQPPEGNPPSGKPPKGNPPSGKPPKGNPPSGKPPKGNPPSGKPPKGNPPSGDSSKGSQSSGDSSKKNQSSDDSSKDDAVQS
;
A
#
# COMPACT_ATOMS: atom_id res chain seq x y z
N MET A 1 -13.60 6.01 35.92
CA MET A 1 -12.38 5.38 36.42
C MET A 1 -12.50 3.87 36.27
N LYS A 2 -12.00 3.31 35.18
CA LYS A 2 -11.90 1.84 34.96
C LYS A 2 -10.40 1.49 34.94
N LYS A 3 -10.00 0.60 35.85
CA LYS A 3 -8.63 0.15 36.03
C LYS A 3 -8.29 -0.90 34.95
N TYR A 4 -7.31 -0.61 34.10
CA TYR A 4 -6.69 -1.62 33.24
C TYR A 4 -5.61 -2.38 34.02
N ARG A 5 -5.72 -3.71 34.07
CA ARG A 5 -4.70 -4.62 34.59
C ARG A 5 -3.75 -5.01 33.47
N LYS A 6 -2.50 -4.55 33.54
CA LYS A 6 -1.40 -5.04 32.68
C LYS A 6 -1.04 -6.46 33.11
N LYS A 7 -1.07 -7.41 32.18
CA LYS A 7 -0.44 -8.73 32.32
C LYS A 7 1.00 -8.65 31.82
N ILE A 8 1.93 -8.88 32.73
CA ILE A 8 3.36 -8.98 32.42
C ILE A 8 3.63 -10.45 32.14
N TYR A 9 4.14 -10.77 30.96
CA TYR A 9 4.70 -12.09 30.64
C TYR A 9 6.21 -12.02 30.82
N VAL A 10 6.72 -12.82 31.76
CA VAL A 10 8.14 -13.04 31.98
C VAL A 10 8.56 -14.24 31.13
N CYS A 11 9.42 -14.01 30.13
CA CYS A 11 10.07 -15.07 29.37
C CYS A 11 11.38 -15.46 30.10
N LEU A 12 11.44 -16.69 30.59
CA LEU A 12 12.66 -17.30 31.12
C LEU A 12 13.40 -17.98 29.96
N THR A 13 14.59 -17.47 29.63
CA THR A 13 15.52 -18.15 28.72
C THR A 13 16.40 -19.11 29.51
N LEU A 14 16.34 -20.39 29.16
CA LEU A 14 17.25 -21.42 29.66
C LEU A 14 18.31 -21.71 28.58
N SER A 15 19.55 -21.34 28.86
CA SER A 15 20.71 -21.68 28.03
C SER A 15 21.19 -23.08 28.40
N ALA A 16 21.28 -24.00 27.44
CA ALA A 16 21.98 -25.28 27.61
C ALA A 16 23.19 -25.35 26.68
N LEU A 17 24.33 -25.39 27.32
CA LEU A 17 25.65 -25.60 26.72
C LEU A 17 25.89 -27.11 26.52
N ALA A 18 26.18 -27.55 25.29
CA ALA A 18 26.64 -28.92 25.03
C ALA A 18 27.98 -28.91 24.30
N LEU A 19 28.97 -29.48 25.00
CA LEU A 19 30.32 -29.71 24.50
C LEU A 19 30.39 -30.84 23.49
N ALA A 20 31.16 -30.63 22.46
CA ALA A 20 31.55 -31.63 21.47
C ALA A 20 32.85 -32.35 21.86
N THR A 21 32.91 -33.66 21.69
CA THR A 21 34.13 -34.45 21.43
C THR A 21 33.70 -35.65 20.57
N GLY A 22 34.20 -35.92 19.52
CA GLY A 22 35.36 -36.18 18.80
C GLY A 22 35.54 -37.66 18.41
N CYS A 23 35.67 -37.95 17.07
CA CYS A 23 36.39 -39.10 16.42
C CYS A 23 35.79 -40.52 16.49
N SER A 24 35.57 -41.27 15.41
CA SER A 24 36.43 -41.74 14.38
C SER A 24 35.77 -42.93 13.61
N ASN A 25 36.11 -43.05 12.34
CA ASN A 25 35.72 -44.06 11.35
C ASN A 25 35.91 -45.52 11.79
N LYS A 26 34.95 -46.39 11.42
CA LYS A 26 35.26 -47.66 10.75
C LYS A 26 34.05 -48.27 10.02
N ALA A 27 34.21 -48.57 8.76
CA ALA A 27 33.28 -49.36 7.98
C ALA A 27 33.41 -50.84 8.30
N ILE A 28 32.29 -51.60 8.39
CA ILE A 28 32.23 -53.05 8.11
C ILE A 28 30.86 -53.40 7.50
N LYS A 29 30.92 -54.26 6.49
CA LYS A 29 29.84 -54.81 5.66
C LYS A 29 29.01 -55.86 6.32
N ALA A 30 27.74 -55.93 5.88
CA ALA A 30 26.86 -57.06 5.60
C ALA A 30 26.56 -58.11 6.66
N ASN A 31 25.29 -58.33 7.02
CA ASN A 31 24.48 -59.44 6.51
C ASN A 31 23.04 -59.37 7.05
N ALA A 32 22.13 -59.85 6.25
CA ALA A 32 20.70 -60.01 6.59
C ALA A 32 20.49 -61.17 7.57
N GLU A 33 19.46 -61.02 8.42
CA GLU A 33 18.38 -61.99 8.68
C GLU A 33 17.59 -61.66 9.93
N ASN A 34 16.31 -61.57 9.70
CA ASN A 34 15.13 -61.92 10.51
C ASN A 34 15.15 -61.77 12.05
N THR A 35 14.20 -61.11 12.62
CA THR A 35 13.00 -61.49 13.39
C THR A 35 12.71 -60.55 14.57
N GLU A 36 11.39 -60.26 14.69
CA GLU A 36 10.58 -60.04 15.89
C GLU A 36 10.58 -58.66 16.59
N ASN A 37 9.39 -58.07 16.49
CA ASN A 37 8.63 -57.24 17.41
C ASN A 37 9.28 -56.84 18.75
N VAL A 38 9.56 -55.55 18.88
CA VAL A 38 9.44 -54.82 20.14
C VAL A 38 8.73 -53.50 19.89
N VAL A 39 7.51 -53.40 20.43
CA VAL A 39 6.76 -52.14 20.52
C VAL A 39 7.51 -51.20 21.46
N SER A 40 8.08 -50.14 20.95
CA SER A 40 8.53 -49.01 21.74
C SER A 40 7.75 -47.76 21.30
N SER A 41 6.90 -47.31 22.17
CA SER A 41 6.13 -46.08 22.06
C SER A 41 7.10 -44.86 22.07
N THR A 42 7.39 -44.31 20.92
CA THR A 42 7.90 -42.93 20.80
C THR A 42 6.70 -42.02 20.51
N GLN A 43 6.42 -41.14 21.45
CA GLN A 43 5.51 -40.01 21.22
C GLN A 43 6.02 -39.21 20.03
N ALA A 44 5.24 -39.21 18.96
CA ALA A 44 5.39 -38.25 17.91
C ALA A 44 4.89 -36.89 18.45
N GLU A 45 5.77 -35.91 18.46
CA GLU A 45 5.37 -34.50 18.60
C GLU A 45 4.42 -34.16 17.47
N ASN A 46 3.20 -33.88 17.84
CA ASN A 46 2.14 -33.44 16.95
C ASN A 46 2.42 -31.98 16.58
N THR A 47 3.19 -31.77 15.51
CA THR A 47 3.17 -30.48 14.79
C THR A 47 1.82 -30.42 14.10
N GLY A 48 0.90 -29.69 14.71
CA GLY A 48 -0.44 -29.49 14.18
C GLY A 48 -0.39 -28.71 12.87
N GLU A 49 -0.24 -29.43 11.78
CA GLU A 49 -0.78 -28.95 10.51
C GLU A 49 -2.29 -28.91 10.67
N ALA A 50 -2.85 -27.72 10.69
CA ALA A 50 -4.28 -27.52 10.60
C ALA A 50 -4.74 -28.15 9.28
N SER A 51 -5.26 -29.35 9.35
CA SER A 51 -5.96 -30.00 8.23
C SER A 51 -7.04 -29.02 7.77
N ALA A 52 -6.90 -28.47 6.59
CA ALA A 52 -7.95 -27.69 5.95
C ALA A 52 -9.21 -28.58 5.92
N GLN A 53 -10.19 -28.23 6.73
CA GLN A 53 -11.47 -28.91 6.72
C GLN A 53 -12.11 -28.60 5.38
N THR A 54 -12.14 -29.56 4.47
CA THR A 54 -12.89 -29.43 3.22
C THR A 54 -14.34 -29.17 3.57
N LEU A 55 -14.83 -27.95 3.30
CA LEU A 55 -16.22 -27.62 3.54
C LEU A 55 -17.11 -28.52 2.67
N VAL A 56 -18.23 -28.97 3.23
CA VAL A 56 -19.21 -29.78 2.50
C VAL A 56 -19.80 -28.93 1.37
N GLU A 57 -19.81 -29.46 0.15
CA GLU A 57 -20.49 -28.82 -0.97
C GLU A 57 -21.99 -28.70 -0.66
N LYS A 58 -22.49 -27.49 -0.62
CA LYS A 58 -23.88 -27.13 -0.34
C LYS A 58 -24.71 -27.01 -1.58
N ALA A 59 -24.18 -26.36 -2.60
CA ALA A 59 -24.88 -26.18 -3.85
C ALA A 59 -23.92 -25.94 -5.03
N LYS A 60 -24.40 -26.35 -6.19
CA LYS A 60 -23.89 -25.92 -7.50
C LYS A 60 -24.84 -24.91 -8.10
N ILE A 61 -24.30 -23.79 -8.56
CA ILE A 61 -25.04 -22.66 -9.14
C ILE A 61 -24.60 -22.47 -10.59
N THR A 62 -25.54 -22.60 -11.52
CA THR A 62 -25.30 -22.37 -12.94
C THR A 62 -26.01 -21.10 -13.38
N PHE A 63 -25.26 -20.06 -13.70
CA PHE A 63 -25.78 -18.79 -14.20
C PHE A 63 -26.10 -18.87 -15.69
N SER A 64 -27.15 -18.14 -16.10
CA SER A 64 -27.53 -17.92 -17.47
C SER A 64 -28.18 -16.54 -17.62
N ASP A 65 -28.37 -16.04 -18.82
CA ASP A 65 -29.05 -14.75 -19.08
C ASP A 65 -30.47 -14.66 -18.46
N SER A 66 -31.10 -15.80 -18.20
CA SER A 66 -32.45 -15.86 -17.59
C SER A 66 -32.42 -15.94 -16.06
N GLY A 67 -31.26 -16.01 -15.44
CA GLY A 67 -31.13 -16.12 -13.98
C GLY A 67 -30.08 -17.14 -13.54
N ALA A 68 -30.32 -17.81 -12.40
CA ALA A 68 -29.48 -18.87 -11.91
C ALA A 68 -30.28 -20.12 -11.53
N GLN A 69 -29.79 -21.30 -11.93
CA GLN A 69 -30.25 -22.58 -11.46
C GLN A 69 -29.40 -23.00 -10.24
N ILE A 70 -30.07 -23.43 -9.17
CA ILE A 70 -29.43 -23.87 -7.92
C ILE A 70 -29.73 -25.33 -7.70
N GLU A 71 -28.69 -26.16 -7.62
CA GLU A 71 -28.76 -27.57 -7.26
C GLU A 71 -28.14 -27.71 -5.86
N GLY A 72 -28.98 -27.87 -4.83
CA GLY A 72 -28.53 -27.95 -3.43
C GLY A 72 -29.32 -27.05 -2.49
N SER A 73 -28.67 -26.56 -1.44
CA SER A 73 -29.27 -25.73 -0.40
C SER A 73 -28.35 -24.59 0.07
N GLY A 74 -28.87 -23.72 0.94
CA GLY A 74 -28.08 -22.64 1.55
C GLY A 74 -27.92 -21.40 0.66
N ALA A 75 -28.52 -21.39 -0.53
CA ALA A 75 -28.53 -20.24 -1.43
C ALA A 75 -29.89 -20.03 -2.07
N SER A 76 -30.18 -18.81 -2.49
CA SER A 76 -31.39 -18.42 -3.25
C SER A 76 -31.04 -17.38 -4.30
N TYR A 77 -31.80 -17.33 -5.39
CA TYR A 77 -31.62 -16.33 -6.44
C TYR A 77 -32.90 -15.57 -6.68
N ALA A 78 -32.85 -14.26 -6.59
CA ALA A 78 -33.94 -13.36 -6.89
C ALA A 78 -33.41 -12.00 -7.38
N ASP A 79 -34.10 -11.39 -8.33
CA ASP A 79 -33.85 -10.02 -8.80
C ASP A 79 -32.36 -9.71 -9.14
N GLY A 80 -31.70 -10.68 -9.81
CA GLY A 80 -30.30 -10.53 -10.19
C GLY A 80 -29.31 -10.81 -9.04
N THR A 81 -29.77 -11.24 -7.86
CA THR A 81 -28.92 -11.48 -6.70
C THR A 81 -28.95 -12.95 -6.28
N LEU A 82 -27.78 -13.59 -6.28
CA LEU A 82 -27.55 -14.85 -5.58
C LEU A 82 -27.21 -14.53 -4.12
N THR A 83 -28.05 -14.95 -3.18
CA THR A 83 -27.83 -14.78 -1.75
C THR A 83 -27.46 -16.13 -1.14
N ILE A 84 -26.29 -16.20 -0.50
CA ILE A 84 -25.78 -17.35 0.26
C ILE A 84 -25.95 -17.07 1.74
N THR A 85 -26.70 -17.95 2.44
CA THR A 85 -27.08 -17.72 3.85
C THR A 85 -26.55 -18.79 4.82
N GLU A 86 -25.90 -19.83 4.29
CA GLU A 86 -25.36 -20.93 5.11
C GLU A 86 -23.86 -21.12 4.83
N ALA A 87 -23.13 -21.55 5.86
CA ALA A 87 -21.74 -21.99 5.73
C ALA A 87 -21.64 -23.20 4.78
N GLY A 88 -20.54 -23.29 4.04
CA GLY A 88 -20.26 -24.40 3.14
C GLY A 88 -19.57 -23.98 1.85
N SER A 89 -19.46 -24.91 0.92
CA SER A 89 -18.84 -24.69 -0.38
C SER A 89 -19.93 -24.56 -1.47
N TYR A 90 -19.75 -23.59 -2.35
CA TYR A 90 -20.68 -23.26 -3.45
C TYR A 90 -19.90 -23.16 -4.75
N THR A 91 -20.22 -24.06 -5.70
CA THR A 91 -19.61 -24.02 -7.04
C THR A 91 -20.42 -23.10 -7.96
N LEU A 92 -19.77 -22.10 -8.51
CA LEU A 92 -20.35 -21.11 -9.42
C LEU A 92 -19.84 -21.33 -10.84
N GLU A 93 -20.74 -21.44 -11.80
CA GLU A 93 -20.41 -21.57 -13.23
C GLU A 93 -21.39 -20.83 -14.12
N GLY A 94 -21.04 -20.63 -15.39
CA GLY A 94 -21.88 -19.98 -16.39
C GLY A 94 -21.77 -18.45 -16.37
N SER A 95 -22.69 -17.77 -17.03
CA SER A 95 -22.59 -16.33 -17.27
C SER A 95 -23.90 -15.60 -17.04
N ASN A 96 -23.82 -14.41 -16.46
CA ASN A 96 -24.96 -13.52 -16.35
C ASN A 96 -24.51 -12.06 -16.34
N SER A 97 -25.02 -11.24 -17.26
CA SER A 97 -24.67 -9.83 -17.40
C SER A 97 -25.43 -8.89 -16.45
N ASN A 98 -26.27 -9.44 -15.55
CA ASN A 98 -27.00 -8.69 -14.52
C ASN A 98 -27.13 -9.54 -13.25
N ALA A 99 -26.00 -9.99 -12.71
CA ALA A 99 -26.00 -10.77 -11.48
C ALA A 99 -24.89 -10.34 -10.54
N GLN A 100 -25.20 -10.41 -9.25
CA GLN A 100 -24.26 -10.28 -8.14
C GLN A 100 -24.39 -11.46 -7.18
N VAL A 101 -23.35 -11.71 -6.42
CA VAL A 101 -23.32 -12.68 -5.32
C VAL A 101 -23.23 -11.94 -4.00
N VAL A 102 -24.19 -12.18 -3.10
CA VAL A 102 -24.18 -11.66 -1.74
C VAL A 102 -24.04 -12.83 -0.77
N ILE A 103 -23.05 -12.77 0.11
CA ILE A 103 -22.85 -13.73 1.20
C ILE A 103 -23.33 -13.09 2.49
N ASP A 104 -24.36 -13.65 3.10
CA ASP A 104 -24.94 -13.23 4.39
C ASP A 104 -25.10 -14.45 5.29
N ALA A 105 -23.97 -15.08 5.63
CA ALA A 105 -23.87 -16.33 6.35
C ALA A 105 -23.41 -16.17 7.81
N SER A 106 -23.61 -15.04 8.39
CA SER A 106 -23.24 -14.41 9.68
C SER A 106 -22.16 -15.07 10.55
N GLU A 107 -22.12 -16.38 10.74
CA GLU A 107 -21.12 -17.04 11.62
C GLU A 107 -20.38 -18.18 10.91
N GLY A 108 -20.61 -18.28 9.58
CA GLY A 108 -20.12 -19.40 8.79
C GLY A 108 -18.88 -19.08 7.98
N GLU A 109 -18.12 -20.12 7.66
CA GLU A 109 -17.09 -20.08 6.65
C GLU A 109 -17.70 -20.46 5.29
N VAL A 110 -17.47 -19.64 4.27
CA VAL A 110 -18.01 -19.85 2.92
C VAL A 110 -16.87 -20.00 1.93
N THR A 111 -16.91 -21.04 1.12
CA THR A 111 -16.02 -21.20 -0.04
C THR A 111 -16.82 -21.01 -1.32
N LEU A 112 -16.40 -20.08 -2.16
CA LEU A 112 -16.87 -19.95 -3.54
C LEU A 112 -15.86 -20.63 -4.46
N VAL A 113 -16.27 -21.69 -5.14
CA VAL A 113 -15.47 -22.32 -6.20
C VAL A 113 -15.89 -21.71 -7.51
N LEU A 114 -15.04 -20.87 -8.11
CA LEU A 114 -15.29 -20.25 -9.40
C LEU A 114 -14.83 -21.20 -10.51
N ASN A 115 -15.79 -21.77 -11.24
CA ASN A 115 -15.56 -22.79 -12.26
C ASN A 115 -16.07 -22.33 -13.65
N GLY A 116 -15.43 -21.32 -14.22
CA GLY A 116 -15.83 -20.74 -15.49
C GLY A 116 -17.04 -19.81 -15.34
N VAL A 117 -17.05 -18.99 -14.28
CA VAL A 117 -18.10 -18.02 -14.03
C VAL A 117 -17.76 -16.66 -14.66
N ASN A 118 -18.75 -16.04 -15.30
CA ASN A 118 -18.65 -14.68 -15.83
C ASN A 118 -19.86 -13.87 -15.33
N LEU A 119 -19.63 -12.99 -14.37
CA LEU A 119 -20.67 -12.15 -13.77
C LEU A 119 -20.38 -10.67 -13.97
N GLN A 120 -21.45 -9.95 -14.30
CA GLN A 120 -21.45 -8.50 -14.30
C GLN A 120 -22.59 -8.00 -13.40
N SER A 121 -22.25 -7.27 -12.35
CA SER A 121 -23.24 -6.55 -11.54
C SER A 121 -23.67 -5.26 -12.25
N GLN A 122 -24.96 -4.92 -12.12
CA GLN A 122 -25.49 -3.63 -12.60
C GLN A 122 -25.80 -2.66 -11.46
N THR A 123 -25.59 -3.10 -10.22
CA THR A 123 -25.97 -2.34 -9.01
C THR A 123 -24.79 -1.94 -8.13
N THR A 124 -23.96 -2.90 -7.72
CA THR A 124 -22.82 -2.68 -6.81
C THR A 124 -21.66 -3.63 -7.16
N ALA A 125 -21.05 -4.27 -6.16
CA ALA A 125 -20.04 -5.31 -6.31
C ALA A 125 -20.53 -6.51 -7.12
N ALA A 126 -19.65 -7.22 -7.79
CA ALA A 126 -19.94 -8.52 -8.37
C ALA A 126 -20.03 -9.61 -7.29
N ILE A 127 -19.17 -9.54 -6.25
CA ILE A 127 -19.23 -10.37 -5.06
C ILE A 127 -19.18 -9.45 -3.83
N TYR A 128 -20.17 -9.58 -2.95
CA TYR A 128 -20.28 -8.86 -1.69
C TYR A 128 -20.44 -9.85 -0.52
N ALA A 129 -19.35 -10.11 0.20
CA ALA A 129 -19.39 -10.82 1.47
C ALA A 129 -19.75 -9.85 2.59
N LYS A 130 -21.07 -9.65 2.77
CA LYS A 130 -21.67 -8.72 3.74
C LYS A 130 -21.54 -9.22 5.18
N SER A 131 -21.59 -10.54 5.36
CA SER A 131 -21.52 -11.17 6.69
C SER A 131 -21.07 -12.61 6.55
N ALA A 132 -19.89 -12.91 7.04
CA ALA A 132 -19.34 -14.25 7.18
C ALA A 132 -18.23 -14.23 8.23
N LYS A 133 -17.83 -15.39 8.74
CA LYS A 133 -16.62 -15.48 9.56
C LYS A 133 -15.36 -15.38 8.71
N LYS A 134 -15.41 -16.01 7.53
CA LYS A 134 -14.34 -16.03 6.53
C LYS A 134 -14.92 -16.41 5.18
N VAL A 135 -14.39 -15.81 4.12
CA VAL A 135 -14.68 -16.21 2.74
C VAL A 135 -13.40 -16.68 2.06
N ASN A 136 -13.46 -17.83 1.41
CA ASN A 136 -12.45 -18.32 0.52
C ASN A 136 -12.97 -18.36 -0.92
N ILE A 137 -12.21 -17.87 -1.88
CA ILE A 137 -12.51 -17.95 -3.32
C ILE A 137 -11.48 -18.87 -3.96
N THR A 138 -11.95 -20.05 -4.38
CA THR A 138 -11.12 -21.05 -5.06
C THR A 138 -11.31 -20.94 -6.57
N LEU A 139 -10.23 -20.72 -7.31
CA LEU A 139 -10.22 -20.73 -8.76
C LEU A 139 -10.03 -22.19 -9.22
N ALA A 140 -11.10 -22.80 -9.72
CA ALA A 140 -11.07 -24.18 -10.15
C ALA A 140 -10.00 -24.42 -11.22
N ASP A 141 -9.39 -25.59 -11.22
CA ASP A 141 -8.29 -25.94 -12.12
C ASP A 141 -8.68 -25.75 -13.60
N GLY A 142 -7.85 -25.01 -14.33
CA GLY A 142 -8.08 -24.67 -15.73
C GLY A 142 -9.28 -23.77 -16.02
N SER A 143 -9.96 -23.25 -14.99
CA SER A 143 -11.08 -22.33 -15.17
C SER A 143 -10.60 -20.92 -15.55
N SER A 144 -11.47 -20.21 -16.29
CA SER A 144 -11.32 -18.78 -16.56
C SER A 144 -12.56 -18.06 -16.06
N ASN A 145 -12.38 -17.15 -15.13
CA ASN A 145 -13.45 -16.47 -14.43
C ASN A 145 -13.35 -14.95 -14.63
N THR A 146 -14.51 -14.28 -14.74
CA THR A 146 -14.59 -12.82 -14.92
C THR A 146 -15.60 -12.24 -13.96
N LEU A 147 -15.21 -11.21 -13.23
CA LEU A 147 -16.07 -10.46 -12.31
C LEU A 147 -16.00 -8.97 -12.66
N VAL A 148 -17.15 -8.39 -12.95
CA VAL A 148 -17.28 -6.99 -13.33
C VAL A 148 -18.30 -6.32 -12.41
N ASP A 149 -17.95 -5.22 -11.80
CA ASP A 149 -18.86 -4.44 -10.97
C ASP A 149 -19.72 -3.47 -11.75
N ALA A 150 -20.63 -2.80 -11.06
CA ALA A 150 -21.44 -1.74 -11.63
C ALA A 150 -20.61 -0.47 -11.90
N LYS A 151 -20.92 0.25 -12.97
CA LYS A 151 -20.29 1.55 -13.26
C LYS A 151 -20.57 2.63 -12.23
N THR A 152 -21.69 2.51 -11.53
CA THR A 152 -22.11 3.41 -10.46
C THR A 152 -22.82 2.57 -9.42
N TYR A 153 -22.37 2.67 -8.17
CA TYR A 153 -22.95 1.90 -7.09
C TYR A 153 -24.24 2.55 -6.59
N THR A 154 -25.24 1.71 -6.35
CA THR A 154 -26.52 2.08 -5.75
C THR A 154 -26.53 1.68 -4.27
N ASN A 155 -25.55 2.17 -3.49
CA ASN A 155 -25.48 1.94 -2.06
C ASN A 155 -26.64 2.66 -1.35
N THR A 156 -26.99 2.21 -0.15
CA THR A 156 -27.97 2.90 0.69
C THR A 156 -27.41 4.24 1.19
N GLU A 157 -28.29 5.20 1.51
CA GLU A 157 -27.87 6.53 2.01
C GLU A 157 -27.03 6.45 3.31
N ASP A 158 -27.09 5.33 4.03
CA ASP A 158 -26.41 5.12 5.32
C ASP A 158 -25.11 4.32 5.21
N SER A 159 -24.71 3.91 4.02
CA SER A 159 -23.50 3.07 3.84
C SER A 159 -22.83 3.34 2.49
N ASP A 160 -21.53 3.60 2.54
CA ASP A 160 -20.67 3.68 1.35
C ASP A 160 -20.22 2.29 0.85
N GLU A 161 -20.67 1.19 1.50
CA GLU A 161 -20.28 -0.18 1.20
C GLU A 161 -21.40 -0.97 0.48
N PRO A 162 -20.98 -1.91 -0.39
CA PRO A 162 -19.63 -2.27 -0.79
C PRO A 162 -18.97 -1.17 -1.63
N ASP A 163 -17.63 -1.12 -1.62
CA ASP A 163 -16.85 -0.16 -2.40
C ASP A 163 -15.71 -0.84 -3.20
N ALA A 164 -15.90 -2.09 -3.59
CA ALA A 164 -15.00 -2.86 -4.45
C ALA A 164 -15.79 -3.83 -5.34
N ALA A 165 -15.20 -4.27 -6.45
CA ALA A 165 -15.83 -5.28 -7.32
C ALA A 165 -15.96 -6.64 -6.62
N VAL A 166 -14.97 -7.00 -5.79
CA VAL A 166 -15.02 -8.11 -4.82
C VAL A 166 -14.78 -7.50 -3.45
N PHE A 167 -15.81 -7.48 -2.62
CA PHE A 167 -15.79 -6.85 -1.30
C PHE A 167 -16.11 -7.86 -0.20
N ALA A 168 -15.32 -7.85 0.87
CA ALA A 168 -15.58 -8.65 2.06
C ALA A 168 -15.47 -7.82 3.35
N ASP A 169 -16.46 -7.96 4.22
CA ASP A 169 -16.49 -7.41 5.59
C ASP A 169 -15.89 -8.38 6.62
N CYS A 170 -14.96 -9.24 6.17
CA CYS A 170 -14.30 -10.29 6.95
C CYS A 170 -13.02 -10.75 6.24
N ASP A 171 -12.28 -11.68 6.84
CA ASP A 171 -11.14 -12.34 6.20
C ASP A 171 -11.52 -12.89 4.81
N LEU A 172 -10.72 -12.52 3.81
CA LEU A 172 -10.88 -12.97 2.43
C LEU A 172 -9.61 -13.69 1.97
N SER A 173 -9.77 -14.86 1.37
CA SER A 173 -8.64 -15.60 0.80
C SER A 173 -8.92 -16.11 -0.59
N PHE A 174 -7.85 -16.26 -1.37
CA PHE A 174 -7.88 -16.78 -2.73
C PHE A 174 -6.90 -17.94 -2.87
N ASP A 175 -7.35 -19.00 -3.54
CA ASP A 175 -6.52 -20.14 -3.89
C ASP A 175 -6.93 -20.77 -5.24
N GLY A 176 -6.29 -21.89 -5.60
CA GLY A 176 -6.56 -22.63 -6.83
C GLY A 176 -5.61 -22.24 -7.96
N SER A 177 -5.75 -22.91 -9.12
CA SER A 177 -4.84 -22.79 -10.28
C SER A 177 -5.50 -22.15 -11.50
N GLY A 178 -6.78 -21.75 -11.38
CA GLY A 178 -7.51 -21.04 -12.44
C GLY A 178 -7.09 -19.59 -12.61
N THR A 179 -7.82 -18.90 -13.48
CA THR A 179 -7.65 -17.47 -13.73
C THR A 179 -8.84 -16.66 -13.27
N LEU A 180 -8.61 -15.44 -12.78
CA LEU A 180 -9.62 -14.48 -12.41
C LEU A 180 -9.31 -13.10 -13.03
N GLU A 181 -10.22 -12.61 -13.85
CA GLU A 181 -10.23 -11.23 -14.32
C GLU A 181 -11.23 -10.42 -13.50
N VAL A 182 -10.76 -9.32 -12.90
CA VAL A 182 -11.59 -8.37 -12.15
C VAL A 182 -11.54 -7.02 -12.83
N THR A 183 -12.73 -6.51 -13.20
CA THR A 183 -12.87 -5.14 -13.68
C THR A 183 -13.73 -4.35 -12.72
N ALA A 184 -13.09 -3.44 -11.98
CA ALA A 184 -13.74 -2.54 -11.05
C ALA A 184 -13.91 -1.16 -11.69
N ASN A 185 -15.11 -0.88 -12.15
CA ASN A 185 -15.42 0.34 -12.90
C ASN A 185 -15.59 1.57 -11.98
N ALA A 186 -15.97 1.35 -10.73
CA ALA A 186 -16.39 2.43 -9.84
C ALA A 186 -15.41 2.70 -8.70
N LYS A 187 -14.76 1.66 -8.16
CA LYS A 187 -14.00 1.71 -6.89
C LYS A 187 -12.81 0.74 -6.90
N ASP A 188 -12.49 0.16 -5.72
CA ASP A 188 -11.43 -0.82 -5.54
C ASP A 188 -11.70 -2.14 -6.32
N GLY A 189 -10.64 -2.85 -6.69
CA GLY A 189 -10.75 -4.15 -7.36
C GLY A 189 -11.21 -5.25 -6.41
N ILE A 190 -10.31 -5.64 -5.51
CA ILE A 190 -10.53 -6.65 -4.46
C ILE A 190 -10.25 -6.01 -3.11
N LYS A 191 -11.22 -6.08 -2.20
CA LYS A 191 -11.10 -5.46 -0.87
C LYS A 191 -11.58 -6.38 0.24
N SER A 192 -10.79 -6.46 1.32
CA SER A 192 -11.20 -6.99 2.62
C SER A 192 -11.08 -5.91 3.69
N LYS A 193 -12.04 -5.88 4.63
CA LYS A 193 -11.99 -5.02 5.82
C LYS A 193 -11.15 -5.62 6.96
N ASP A 194 -10.68 -6.85 6.78
CA ASP A 194 -9.78 -7.56 7.68
C ASP A 194 -8.54 -8.02 6.88
N ASN A 195 -8.17 -9.29 6.97
CA ASN A 195 -7.01 -9.85 6.29
C ASN A 195 -7.36 -10.33 4.87
N LEU A 196 -6.43 -10.10 3.94
CA LEU A 196 -6.54 -10.54 2.56
C LEU A 196 -5.35 -11.44 2.20
N THR A 197 -5.61 -12.68 1.77
CA THR A 197 -4.55 -13.65 1.48
C THR A 197 -4.70 -14.23 0.07
N PHE A 198 -3.61 -14.24 -0.69
CA PHE A 198 -3.49 -14.94 -1.97
C PHE A 198 -2.50 -16.09 -1.81
N THR A 199 -2.97 -17.32 -1.99
CA THR A 199 -2.14 -18.52 -1.87
C THR A 199 -1.60 -18.99 -3.22
N SER A 200 -2.38 -18.79 -4.28
CA SER A 200 -2.05 -19.17 -5.66
C SER A 200 -3.06 -18.56 -6.62
N GLY A 201 -2.93 -18.83 -7.93
CA GLY A 201 -3.86 -18.37 -8.96
C GLY A 201 -3.25 -17.35 -9.91
N THR A 202 -4.02 -17.01 -10.94
CA THR A 202 -3.62 -15.98 -11.91
C THR A 202 -4.70 -14.89 -11.95
N TYR A 203 -4.29 -13.65 -11.72
CA TYR A 203 -5.18 -12.51 -11.54
C TYR A 203 -4.85 -11.41 -12.54
N THR A 204 -5.89 -10.89 -13.20
CA THR A 204 -5.81 -9.67 -14.00
C THR A 204 -6.80 -8.69 -13.41
N ILE A 205 -6.32 -7.57 -12.86
CA ILE A 205 -7.16 -6.63 -12.11
C ILE A 205 -7.02 -5.24 -12.74
N THR A 206 -8.16 -4.69 -13.15
CA THR A 206 -8.27 -3.30 -13.59
C THR A 206 -9.23 -2.57 -12.67
N SER A 207 -8.81 -1.45 -12.09
CA SER A 207 -9.61 -0.72 -11.11
C SER A 207 -9.61 0.79 -11.31
N ALA A 208 -10.74 1.40 -10.98
CA ALA A 208 -10.93 2.86 -10.98
C ALA A 208 -10.30 3.53 -9.74
N ASP A 209 -9.97 2.77 -8.72
CA ASP A 209 -9.24 3.17 -7.51
C ASP A 209 -8.16 2.10 -7.24
N ASN A 210 -7.99 1.62 -6.00
CA ASN A 210 -6.96 0.63 -5.67
C ASN A 210 -7.28 -0.74 -6.28
N ALA A 211 -6.26 -1.47 -6.72
CA ALA A 211 -6.52 -2.80 -7.28
C ALA A 211 -6.75 -3.84 -6.18
N ILE A 212 -5.90 -3.88 -5.16
CA ILE A 212 -5.96 -4.82 -4.05
C ILE A 212 -5.83 -4.06 -2.73
N LYS A 213 -6.82 -4.24 -1.84
CA LYS A 213 -6.85 -3.55 -0.55
C LYS A 213 -7.24 -4.49 0.58
N GLY A 214 -6.34 -4.69 1.52
CA GLY A 214 -6.62 -5.37 2.79
C GLY A 214 -6.50 -4.35 3.92
N LYS A 215 -7.49 -4.24 4.81
CA LYS A 215 -7.39 -3.24 5.87
C LYS A 215 -6.29 -3.59 6.87
N ASP A 216 -6.34 -4.80 7.42
CA ASP A 216 -5.43 -5.22 8.48
C ASP A 216 -4.13 -5.81 7.90
N SER A 217 -4.24 -6.62 6.83
CA SER A 217 -3.07 -7.17 6.15
C SER A 217 -3.35 -7.62 4.72
N ILE A 218 -2.27 -7.71 3.93
CA ILE A 218 -2.22 -8.42 2.65
C ILE A 218 -1.08 -9.43 2.71
N ALA A 219 -1.35 -10.69 2.40
CA ALA A 219 -0.35 -11.74 2.28
C ALA A 219 -0.42 -12.39 0.90
N VAL A 220 0.65 -12.27 0.12
CA VAL A 220 0.84 -12.96 -1.16
C VAL A 220 1.82 -14.10 -0.94
N LYS A 221 1.30 -15.33 -0.86
CA LYS A 221 2.12 -16.54 -0.71
C LYS A 221 2.72 -16.99 -2.03
N ASP A 222 1.92 -16.88 -3.10
CA ASP A 222 2.30 -17.15 -4.50
C ASP A 222 1.20 -16.63 -5.43
N GLY A 223 1.42 -16.66 -6.73
CA GLY A 223 0.45 -16.30 -7.77
C GLY A 223 1.05 -15.44 -8.86
N THR A 224 0.25 -15.20 -9.89
CA THR A 224 0.62 -14.30 -10.99
C THR A 224 -0.39 -13.16 -11.05
N PHE A 225 0.08 -11.93 -10.96
CA PHE A 225 -0.75 -10.73 -10.93
C PHE A 225 -0.38 -9.79 -12.08
N THR A 226 -1.38 -9.33 -12.80
CA THR A 226 -1.30 -8.22 -13.74
C THR A 226 -2.27 -7.15 -13.27
N ILE A 227 -1.74 -5.99 -12.88
CA ILE A 227 -2.50 -4.94 -12.21
C ILE A 227 -2.43 -3.65 -13.02
N ASN A 228 -3.61 -3.02 -13.21
CA ASN A 228 -3.76 -1.69 -13.78
C ASN A 228 -4.75 -0.91 -12.90
N ALA A 229 -4.25 -0.08 -12.01
CA ALA A 229 -5.01 0.72 -11.05
C ALA A 229 -4.90 2.21 -11.35
N THR A 230 -5.96 2.96 -11.08
CA THR A 230 -5.87 4.44 -11.06
C THR A 230 -5.35 4.93 -9.71
N GLY A 231 -5.70 4.23 -8.64
CA GLY A 231 -5.13 4.40 -7.31
C GLY A 231 -3.94 3.46 -7.10
N LYS A 232 -3.86 2.82 -5.95
CA LYS A 232 -2.71 2.00 -5.53
C LYS A 232 -2.77 0.58 -6.08
N GLY A 233 -1.60 -0.01 -6.33
CA GLY A 233 -1.51 -1.40 -6.78
C GLY A 233 -1.95 -2.37 -5.68
N MET A 234 -1.24 -2.38 -4.55
CA MET A 234 -1.60 -3.12 -3.34
C MET A 234 -1.45 -2.20 -2.13
N THR A 235 -2.49 -2.06 -1.32
CA THR A 235 -2.48 -1.15 -0.16
C THR A 235 -3.11 -1.76 1.08
N THR A 236 -2.50 -1.52 2.24
CA THR A 236 -3.00 -1.92 3.57
C THR A 236 -2.65 -0.87 4.63
N GLU A 237 -3.44 -0.82 5.69
CA GLU A 237 -3.09 0.00 6.88
C GLU A 237 -2.10 -0.74 7.81
N GLY A 238 -1.93 -2.04 7.63
CA GLY A 238 -1.08 -2.91 8.44
C GLY A 238 0.10 -3.51 7.68
N THR A 239 0.15 -4.84 7.55
CA THR A 239 1.28 -5.56 6.95
C THR A 239 0.99 -5.98 5.51
N LEU A 240 1.95 -5.76 4.62
CA LEU A 240 1.99 -6.29 3.27
C LEU A 240 3.18 -7.25 3.16
N ASP A 241 2.90 -8.54 3.14
CA ASP A 241 3.90 -9.60 3.05
C ASP A 241 3.83 -10.32 1.70
N ILE A 242 4.94 -10.33 0.94
CA ILE A 242 5.06 -11.02 -0.35
C ILE A 242 6.14 -12.10 -0.20
N ASP A 243 5.70 -13.38 -0.15
CA ASP A 243 6.62 -14.51 -0.02
C ASP A 243 7.19 -14.97 -1.36
N ALA A 244 6.36 -14.95 -2.41
CA ALA A 244 6.71 -15.39 -3.75
C ALA A 244 5.72 -14.84 -4.79
N GLY A 245 5.83 -15.30 -6.04
CA GLY A 245 4.91 -14.98 -7.13
C GLY A 245 5.50 -14.01 -8.15
N LYS A 246 4.71 -13.74 -9.17
CA LYS A 246 5.01 -12.76 -10.20
C LYS A 246 3.98 -11.64 -10.15
N ILE A 247 4.43 -10.43 -9.86
CA ILE A 247 3.57 -9.25 -9.71
C ILE A 247 3.99 -8.19 -10.72
N ASP A 248 3.09 -7.87 -11.66
CA ASP A 248 3.30 -6.86 -12.70
C ASP A 248 2.26 -5.74 -12.52
N ILE A 249 2.65 -4.68 -11.82
CA ILE A 249 1.86 -3.45 -11.66
C ILE A 249 2.21 -2.53 -12.81
N GLN A 250 1.36 -2.53 -13.84
CA GLN A 250 1.58 -1.82 -15.10
C GLN A 250 1.24 -0.34 -15.01
N ASN A 251 0.39 0.03 -14.06
CA ASN A 251 0.02 1.40 -13.73
C ASN A 251 -0.55 1.45 -12.32
N SER A 252 -0.14 2.45 -11.55
CA SER A 252 -0.70 2.80 -10.24
C SER A 252 -0.35 4.24 -9.89
N GLU A 253 -1.01 4.81 -8.87
CA GLU A 253 -0.53 5.98 -8.15
C GLU A 253 0.70 5.57 -7.35
N GLU A 254 0.57 4.72 -6.34
CA GLU A 254 1.66 4.02 -5.66
C GLU A 254 1.61 2.52 -5.96
N GLY A 255 2.78 1.88 -6.00
CA GLY A 255 2.85 0.46 -6.32
C GLY A 255 2.43 -0.43 -5.14
N LEU A 256 3.22 -0.40 -4.07
CA LEU A 256 3.01 -1.16 -2.85
C LEU A 256 2.97 -0.21 -1.66
N GLU A 257 1.88 -0.21 -0.90
CA GLU A 257 1.72 0.62 0.29
C GLU A 257 1.31 -0.21 1.51
N GLY A 258 1.93 0.08 2.65
CA GLY A 258 1.57 -0.51 3.95
C GLY A 258 2.37 0.07 5.09
N LYS A 259 1.93 -0.14 6.33
CA LYS A 259 2.76 0.24 7.49
C LYS A 259 4.07 -0.56 7.51
N GLN A 260 4.00 -1.83 7.19
CA GLN A 260 5.12 -2.74 7.14
C GLN A 260 5.06 -3.50 5.81
N VAL A 261 5.98 -3.20 4.92
CA VAL A 261 6.09 -3.87 3.63
C VAL A 261 7.29 -4.81 3.67
N THR A 262 7.05 -6.11 3.52
CA THR A 262 8.10 -7.14 3.51
C THR A 262 8.03 -7.97 2.24
N VAL A 263 9.14 -8.04 1.52
CA VAL A 263 9.29 -8.89 0.33
C VAL A 263 10.33 -9.97 0.63
N ASN A 264 9.85 -11.21 0.78
CA ASN A 264 10.66 -12.38 1.04
C ASN A 264 11.16 -13.04 -0.27
N GLY A 265 10.44 -12.82 -1.37
CA GLY A 265 10.75 -13.40 -2.67
C GLY A 265 9.85 -12.88 -3.78
N GLY A 266 9.92 -13.51 -4.95
CA GLY A 266 9.12 -13.20 -6.13
C GLY A 266 9.82 -12.27 -7.14
N ASP A 267 9.14 -12.07 -8.28
CA ASP A 267 9.54 -11.14 -9.33
C ASP A 267 8.47 -10.04 -9.43
N ILE A 268 8.84 -8.82 -9.03
CA ILE A 268 7.92 -7.70 -8.90
C ILE A 268 8.34 -6.58 -9.85
N ASN A 269 7.43 -6.14 -10.71
CA ASN A 269 7.60 -4.98 -11.57
C ASN A 269 6.54 -3.93 -11.22
N ILE A 270 6.97 -2.69 -11.02
CA ILE A 270 6.11 -1.58 -10.61
C ILE A 270 6.31 -0.41 -11.55
N VAL A 271 5.18 0.11 -12.06
CA VAL A 271 5.12 1.42 -12.73
C VAL A 271 4.15 2.29 -11.93
N ALA A 272 4.68 3.36 -11.33
CA ALA A 272 3.94 4.27 -10.47
C ALA A 272 4.04 5.72 -10.93
N THR A 273 2.94 6.47 -10.80
CA THR A 273 2.87 7.90 -11.10
C THR A 273 3.27 8.77 -9.90
N ASP A 274 3.36 8.17 -8.74
CA ASP A 274 3.93 8.67 -7.49
C ASP A 274 4.96 7.66 -7.02
N ASP A 275 4.91 7.15 -5.78
CA ASP A 275 5.94 6.30 -5.20
C ASP A 275 5.84 4.84 -5.67
N GLY A 276 7.01 4.22 -5.86
CA GLY A 276 7.07 2.80 -6.20
C GLY A 276 6.66 1.91 -5.02
N ILE A 277 7.29 2.11 -3.88
CA ILE A 277 7.01 1.43 -2.62
C ILE A 277 6.93 2.51 -1.54
N ASN A 278 5.86 2.51 -0.75
CA ASN A 278 5.62 3.47 0.32
C ASN A 278 5.30 2.76 1.64
N ALA A 279 6.25 2.79 2.59
CA ALA A 279 6.04 2.26 3.92
C ALA A 279 5.66 3.38 4.88
N ARG A 280 4.36 3.44 5.23
CA ARG A 280 3.83 4.52 6.07
C ARG A 280 2.69 4.09 6.98
N THR A 281 2.57 4.72 8.12
CA THR A 281 1.37 4.62 8.96
C THR A 281 0.35 5.64 8.48
N LYS A 282 -0.84 5.17 8.09
CA LYS A 282 -1.95 6.04 7.75
C LYS A 282 -2.37 6.88 8.97
N THR A 283 -2.35 8.18 8.84
CA THR A 283 -2.78 9.12 9.88
C THR A 283 -4.01 9.89 9.43
N ASP A 284 -4.92 10.22 10.38
CA ASP A 284 -6.11 11.05 10.10
C ASP A 284 -5.78 12.53 9.79
N SER A 285 -4.51 12.92 9.86
CA SER A 285 -4.05 14.27 9.57
C SER A 285 -3.17 14.29 8.35
N ASP A 286 -3.50 15.13 7.36
CA ASP A 286 -2.67 15.43 6.18
C ASP A 286 -1.33 16.14 6.52
N GLN A 287 -0.90 16.14 7.79
CA GLN A 287 0.39 16.66 8.21
C GLN A 287 1.41 15.51 8.20
N GLU A 288 2.17 15.45 7.17
CA GLU A 288 3.38 14.63 7.12
C GLU A 288 4.32 15.05 8.24
N SER A 289 4.66 14.11 9.10
CA SER A 289 5.65 14.29 10.15
C SER A 289 7.00 13.93 9.57
N MET A 290 7.97 14.82 9.60
CA MET A 290 9.36 14.52 9.28
C MET A 290 10.07 13.71 10.38
N GLN A 291 9.33 13.02 11.23
CA GLN A 291 9.86 12.15 12.28
C GLN A 291 9.57 10.71 11.91
N ALA A 292 10.60 9.88 12.04
CA ALA A 292 10.46 8.45 11.81
C ALA A 292 9.26 7.86 12.58
N GLN A 293 8.44 7.12 11.86
CA GLN A 293 7.27 6.44 12.42
C GLN A 293 7.71 5.11 13.04
N GLU A 294 7.32 4.87 14.30
CA GLU A 294 7.63 3.62 14.99
C GLU A 294 6.95 2.42 14.31
N ASP A 295 7.66 1.29 14.25
CA ASP A 295 7.19 0.04 13.66
C ASP A 295 6.75 0.17 12.19
N THR A 296 7.37 1.07 11.44
CA THR A 296 7.13 1.31 10.02
C THR A 296 8.40 0.99 9.24
N TRP A 297 8.29 0.17 8.19
CA TRP A 297 9.45 -0.21 7.39
C TRP A 297 9.12 -0.76 6.01
N PHE A 298 10.10 -0.62 5.10
CA PHE A 298 10.25 -1.50 3.93
C PHE A 298 11.38 -2.49 4.19
N LYS A 299 11.15 -3.79 3.92
CA LYS A 299 12.14 -4.84 4.09
C LYS A 299 12.21 -5.75 2.87
N LEU A 300 13.41 -5.93 2.31
CA LEU A 300 13.70 -6.86 1.24
C LEU A 300 14.60 -7.98 1.76
N GLU A 301 14.04 -9.19 1.87
CA GLU A 301 14.75 -10.40 2.28
C GLU A 301 15.23 -11.22 1.06
N GLY A 302 14.51 -11.11 -0.07
CA GLY A 302 14.81 -11.83 -1.30
C GLY A 302 13.98 -11.38 -2.48
N GLY A 303 14.11 -12.06 -3.64
CA GLY A 303 13.37 -11.73 -4.87
C GLY A 303 14.01 -10.64 -5.71
N ASN A 304 13.28 -10.22 -6.74
CA ASN A 304 13.71 -9.17 -7.67
C ASN A 304 12.61 -8.13 -7.80
N ILE A 305 12.96 -6.88 -7.56
CA ILE A 305 12.04 -5.75 -7.69
C ILE A 305 12.59 -4.79 -8.74
N THR A 306 11.75 -4.41 -9.68
CA THR A 306 12.01 -3.29 -10.61
C THR A 306 10.95 -2.23 -10.40
N VAL A 307 11.39 -1.01 -10.14
CA VAL A 307 10.53 0.16 -9.94
C VAL A 307 10.78 1.17 -11.04
N ASP A 308 9.72 1.73 -11.59
CA ASP A 308 9.69 2.86 -12.51
C ASP A 308 8.71 3.89 -11.96
N ALA A 309 9.18 4.75 -11.05
CA ALA A 309 8.37 5.70 -10.29
C ALA A 309 8.59 7.15 -10.75
N THR A 310 7.58 8.00 -10.57
CA THR A 310 7.68 9.45 -10.82
C THR A 310 7.96 10.20 -9.52
N GLY A 311 7.40 9.75 -8.39
CA GLY A 311 7.78 10.10 -7.03
C GLY A 311 8.96 9.28 -6.54
N ASP A 312 9.03 8.99 -5.25
CA ASP A 312 10.13 8.22 -4.67
C ASP A 312 10.15 6.77 -5.18
N GLY A 313 11.35 6.25 -5.39
CA GLY A 313 11.48 4.84 -5.80
C GLY A 313 11.09 3.89 -4.69
N VAL A 314 11.69 4.10 -3.53
CA VAL A 314 11.36 3.46 -2.26
C VAL A 314 11.31 4.55 -1.21
N ASP A 315 10.12 4.78 -0.67
CA ASP A 315 9.87 5.67 0.46
C ASP A 315 9.54 4.86 1.72
N SER A 316 10.04 5.32 2.85
CA SER A 316 9.64 4.84 4.17
C SER A 316 9.61 5.97 5.17
N ASN A 317 8.44 6.28 5.70
CA ASN A 317 8.35 7.16 6.87
C ASN A 317 8.96 6.53 8.14
N GLY A 318 9.58 5.36 8.03
CA GLY A 318 10.30 4.64 9.07
C GLY A 318 11.65 4.15 8.58
N ASP A 319 11.89 2.86 8.69
CA ASP A 319 13.18 2.23 8.35
C ASP A 319 13.15 1.51 7.01
N ILE A 320 14.33 1.34 6.41
CA ILE A 320 14.54 0.48 5.23
C ILE A 320 15.59 -0.57 5.55
N TYR A 321 15.27 -1.84 5.25
CA TYR A 321 16.16 -2.98 5.45
C TYR A 321 16.30 -3.77 4.14
N ILE A 322 17.51 -3.87 3.60
CA ILE A 322 17.82 -4.73 2.47
C ILE A 322 18.79 -5.81 2.94
N ASN A 323 18.27 -7.03 3.12
CA ASN A 323 19.01 -8.18 3.61
C ASN A 323 19.35 -9.19 2.52
N GLY A 324 18.64 -9.15 1.39
CA GLY A 324 18.80 -10.03 0.25
C GLY A 324 18.16 -9.48 -1.01
N GLY A 325 18.03 -10.27 -2.05
CA GLY A 325 17.36 -9.92 -3.28
C GLY A 325 18.05 -8.84 -4.12
N THR A 326 17.32 -8.34 -5.10
CA THR A 326 17.77 -7.25 -5.99
C THR A 326 16.65 -6.25 -6.17
N ILE A 327 16.96 -4.98 -6.00
CA ILE A 327 16.04 -3.90 -6.36
C ILE A 327 16.69 -2.93 -7.33
N MET A 328 15.98 -2.64 -8.43
CA MET A 328 16.37 -1.66 -9.45
C MET A 328 15.32 -0.56 -9.54
N VAL A 329 15.72 0.67 -9.30
CA VAL A 329 14.85 1.85 -9.33
C VAL A 329 15.21 2.76 -10.50
N TYR A 330 14.22 3.12 -11.29
CA TYR A 330 14.27 4.11 -12.36
C TYR A 330 13.38 5.32 -12.00
N GLY A 331 13.98 6.45 -11.79
CA GLY A 331 13.32 7.67 -11.33
C GLY A 331 13.63 7.94 -9.86
N PRO A 332 13.15 9.07 -9.33
CA PRO A 332 12.45 10.16 -10.01
C PRO A 332 13.31 10.99 -10.97
N THR A 333 12.65 11.89 -11.69
CA THR A 333 13.34 12.96 -12.46
C THR A 333 13.19 14.33 -11.80
N SER A 334 12.33 14.43 -10.80
CA SER A 334 12.10 15.59 -9.93
C SER A 334 13.23 15.73 -8.91
N ASP A 335 13.60 16.96 -8.55
CA ASP A 335 14.56 17.20 -7.48
C ASP A 335 13.92 17.21 -6.08
N GLY A 336 12.59 17.00 -5.99
CA GLY A 336 11.84 16.89 -4.74
C GLY A 336 11.74 15.47 -4.19
N ASP A 337 12.18 14.48 -4.99
CA ASP A 337 12.02 13.06 -4.69
C ASP A 337 13.36 12.34 -4.89
N GLY A 338 13.52 11.12 -4.37
CA GLY A 338 14.73 10.30 -4.41
C GLY A 338 14.50 8.88 -4.94
N THR A 339 15.58 8.20 -5.34
CA THR A 339 15.47 6.75 -5.63
C THR A 339 15.30 5.94 -4.34
N LEU A 340 15.70 6.52 -3.20
CA LEU A 340 15.62 6.01 -1.85
C LEU A 340 15.34 7.20 -0.94
N ASP A 341 14.24 7.19 -0.21
CA ASP A 341 13.89 8.17 0.82
C ASP A 341 13.43 7.48 2.11
N TYR A 342 13.79 8.06 3.27
CA TYR A 342 13.41 7.52 4.57
C TYR A 342 13.52 8.56 5.67
N ASP A 343 12.63 8.48 6.65
CA ASP A 343 12.65 9.31 7.85
C ASP A 343 13.46 8.68 9.01
N GLY A 344 13.62 7.35 9.00
CA GLY A 344 14.33 6.57 10.02
C GLY A 344 15.76 6.24 9.63
N THR A 345 16.05 4.95 9.42
CA THR A 345 17.35 4.45 9.01
C THR A 345 17.25 3.54 7.79
N ALA A 346 18.21 3.63 6.87
CA ALA A 346 18.34 2.66 5.79
C ALA A 346 19.59 1.79 6.01
N THR A 347 19.38 0.48 6.07
CA THR A 347 20.42 -0.52 6.32
C THR A 347 20.45 -1.55 5.21
N ILE A 348 21.62 -1.78 4.63
CA ILE A 348 21.85 -2.87 3.68
C ILE A 348 22.90 -3.85 4.22
N THR A 349 22.49 -5.12 4.39
CA THR A 349 23.35 -6.20 4.92
C THR A 349 23.62 -7.30 3.90
N GLY A 350 22.87 -7.30 2.80
CA GLY A 350 22.98 -8.25 1.68
C GLY A 350 22.20 -7.76 0.47
N GLY A 351 22.16 -8.58 -0.59
CA GLY A 351 21.45 -8.24 -1.81
C GLY A 351 22.14 -7.16 -2.65
N THR A 352 21.36 -6.56 -3.55
CA THR A 352 21.85 -5.50 -4.45
C THR A 352 20.80 -4.40 -4.57
N TYR A 353 21.21 -3.16 -4.33
CA TYR A 353 20.42 -1.97 -4.63
C TYR A 353 21.03 -1.20 -5.78
N MET A 354 20.20 -0.80 -6.73
CA MET A 354 20.57 0.05 -7.86
C MET A 354 19.48 1.10 -8.07
N GLY A 355 19.81 2.37 -7.85
CA GLY A 355 18.93 3.50 -8.10
C GLY A 355 19.55 4.44 -9.14
N ILE A 356 18.75 4.90 -10.09
CA ILE A 356 19.14 5.88 -11.10
C ILE A 356 18.02 6.92 -11.26
N GLY A 357 18.30 8.18 -10.87
CA GLY A 357 17.27 9.22 -10.81
C GLY A 357 17.84 10.61 -10.60
N SER A 358 17.07 11.49 -9.94
CA SER A 358 17.51 12.84 -9.56
C SER A 358 18.56 12.81 -8.45
N SER A 359 19.39 13.85 -8.42
CA SER A 359 20.35 14.09 -7.32
C SER A 359 19.79 14.99 -6.22
N GLY A 360 18.54 15.51 -6.36
CA GLY A 360 17.98 16.50 -5.47
C GLY A 360 17.80 16.02 -4.04
N MET A 361 17.06 14.91 -3.87
CA MET A 361 16.77 14.30 -2.57
C MET A 361 17.46 12.93 -2.39
N VAL A 362 18.58 12.69 -3.10
CA VAL A 362 19.26 11.39 -2.98
C VAL A 362 19.76 11.15 -1.56
N GLN A 363 19.29 10.07 -0.95
CA GLN A 363 19.75 9.52 0.31
C GLN A 363 20.57 8.24 0.05
N SER A 364 21.39 7.83 0.98
CA SER A 364 22.24 6.64 0.89
C SER A 364 22.09 5.79 2.15
N PHE A 365 22.57 4.56 2.10
CA PHE A 365 22.50 3.65 3.25
C PHE A 365 23.39 4.13 4.42
N GLY A 366 22.88 3.98 5.63
CA GLY A 366 23.53 4.44 6.86
C GLY A 366 24.65 3.53 7.37
N ASP A 367 25.30 3.98 8.45
CA ASP A 367 26.49 3.35 9.07
C ASP A 367 26.24 1.94 9.63
N THR A 368 24.98 1.58 9.90
CA THR A 368 24.56 0.24 10.35
C THR A 368 24.71 -0.82 9.26
N SER A 369 24.87 -0.42 8.00
CA SER A 369 25.06 -1.30 6.87
C SER A 369 26.38 -2.09 6.96
N THR A 370 26.36 -3.35 6.55
CA THR A 370 27.61 -4.16 6.44
C THR A 370 28.22 -4.06 5.05
N GLN A 371 27.48 -3.64 4.06
CA GLN A 371 27.80 -3.49 2.66
C GLN A 371 28.15 -2.04 2.33
N ASN A 372 29.03 -1.80 1.37
CA ASN A 372 29.40 -0.46 0.93
C ASN A 372 28.49 0.00 -0.22
N SER A 373 28.36 1.33 -0.32
CA SER A 373 27.61 1.99 -1.40
C SER A 373 28.49 2.93 -2.21
N LEU A 374 28.14 3.11 -3.46
CA LEU A 374 28.72 4.08 -4.38
C LEU A 374 27.60 5.01 -4.89
N GLU A 375 27.72 6.28 -4.56
CA GLU A 375 26.87 7.36 -5.05
C GLU A 375 27.65 8.15 -6.10
N VAL A 376 27.08 8.27 -7.31
CA VAL A 376 27.66 9.04 -8.41
C VAL A 376 26.71 10.18 -8.77
N ASN A 377 27.16 11.41 -8.55
CA ASN A 377 26.40 12.62 -8.89
C ASN A 377 26.96 13.26 -10.14
N TYR A 378 26.06 13.80 -10.94
CA TYR A 378 26.37 14.49 -12.20
C TYR A 378 25.93 15.95 -12.10
N SER A 379 26.85 16.88 -12.35
CA SER A 379 26.54 18.32 -12.38
C SER A 379 25.60 18.72 -13.52
N THR A 380 25.41 17.82 -14.50
CA THR A 380 24.48 18.00 -15.62
C THR A 380 23.64 16.75 -15.80
N THR A 381 22.36 16.95 -16.08
CA THR A 381 21.41 15.86 -16.33
C THR A 381 21.89 14.98 -17.51
N GLN A 382 22.00 13.70 -17.25
CA GLN A 382 22.26 12.65 -18.22
C GLN A 382 20.94 12.24 -18.89
N LYS A 383 21.00 11.80 -20.15
CA LYS A 383 19.79 11.48 -20.92
C LYS A 383 19.36 10.03 -20.76
N ALA A 384 18.05 9.81 -20.84
CA ALA A 384 17.47 8.48 -21.03
C ALA A 384 18.19 7.74 -22.15
N GLY A 385 18.37 6.42 -21.98
CA GLY A 385 19.16 5.58 -22.90
C GLY A 385 20.66 5.58 -22.63
N THR A 386 21.18 6.46 -21.76
CA THR A 386 22.60 6.43 -21.36
C THR A 386 22.87 5.16 -20.53
N VAL A 387 23.97 4.49 -20.85
CA VAL A 387 24.43 3.30 -20.11
C VAL A 387 25.41 3.73 -19.04
N VAL A 388 25.14 3.33 -17.79
CA VAL A 388 26.07 3.45 -16.67
C VAL A 388 26.61 2.06 -16.35
N LYS A 389 27.91 1.90 -16.52
CA LYS A 389 28.62 0.64 -16.26
C LYS A 389 29.68 0.83 -15.19
N ILE A 390 29.62 0.01 -14.15
CA ILE A 390 30.61 0.01 -13.07
C ILE A 390 31.35 -1.31 -13.07
N THR A 391 32.69 -1.24 -13.05
CA THR A 391 33.55 -2.41 -13.07
C THR A 391 34.61 -2.32 -11.98
N ASP A 392 35.04 -3.49 -11.48
CA ASP A 392 36.19 -3.59 -10.60
C ASP A 392 37.53 -3.38 -11.33
N GLU A 393 38.65 -3.47 -10.61
CA GLU A 393 40.02 -3.37 -11.18
C GLU A 393 40.34 -4.48 -12.17
N SER A 394 39.67 -5.62 -12.10
CA SER A 394 39.86 -6.78 -12.99
C SER A 394 38.97 -6.69 -14.23
N GLY A 395 38.08 -5.71 -14.30
CA GLY A 395 37.11 -5.53 -15.39
C GLY A 395 35.82 -6.32 -15.21
N ASN A 396 35.59 -6.95 -14.05
CA ASN A 396 34.31 -7.60 -13.74
C ASN A 396 33.23 -6.54 -13.58
N VAL A 397 32.04 -6.84 -14.08
CA VAL A 397 30.91 -5.91 -14.03
C VAL A 397 30.24 -6.00 -12.67
N ILE A 398 30.20 -4.88 -11.93
CA ILE A 398 29.45 -4.72 -10.69
C ILE A 398 28.02 -4.29 -11.00
N ALA A 399 27.87 -3.31 -11.90
CA ALA A 399 26.57 -2.86 -12.38
C ALA A 399 26.61 -2.46 -13.85
N ASN A 400 25.49 -2.65 -14.55
CA ASN A 400 25.29 -2.23 -15.94
C ASN A 400 23.83 -1.82 -16.14
N ILE A 401 23.56 -0.51 -16.08
CA ILE A 401 22.22 0.07 -16.06
C ILE A 401 22.03 0.88 -17.33
N THR A 402 20.95 0.62 -18.05
CA THR A 402 20.48 1.51 -19.12
C THR A 402 19.38 2.39 -18.55
N ALA A 403 19.59 3.70 -18.46
CA ALA A 403 18.63 4.63 -17.90
C ALA A 403 17.32 4.65 -18.70
N LYS A 404 16.18 4.47 -18.04
CA LYS A 404 14.87 4.61 -18.67
C LYS A 404 14.43 6.08 -18.76
N LYS A 405 14.88 6.91 -17.82
CA LYS A 405 14.56 8.35 -17.69
C LYS A 405 15.83 9.18 -17.68
N ASP A 406 15.69 10.50 -17.82
CA ASP A 406 16.76 11.44 -17.56
C ASP A 406 17.18 11.35 -16.08
N PHE A 407 18.47 11.48 -15.78
CA PHE A 407 18.98 11.29 -14.42
C PHE A 407 20.16 12.23 -14.11
N SER A 408 20.41 12.46 -12.85
CA SER A 408 21.57 13.21 -12.34
C SER A 408 22.26 12.53 -11.16
N SER A 409 21.78 11.36 -10.75
CA SER A 409 22.42 10.54 -9.71
C SER A 409 22.29 9.05 -9.99
N VAL A 410 23.24 8.28 -9.50
CA VAL A 410 23.23 6.82 -9.45
C VAL A 410 23.68 6.38 -8.05
N LEU A 411 22.87 5.60 -7.36
CA LEU A 411 23.20 4.96 -6.10
C LEU A 411 23.25 3.45 -6.28
N ILE A 412 24.36 2.84 -5.91
CA ILE A 412 24.53 1.38 -5.98
C ILE A 412 25.09 0.87 -4.65
N SER A 413 24.53 -0.23 -4.17
CA SER A 413 25.13 -1.03 -3.11
C SER A 413 25.16 -2.49 -3.50
N SER A 414 26.30 -3.12 -3.36
CA SER A 414 26.56 -4.52 -3.73
C SER A 414 27.71 -5.08 -2.89
N SER A 415 27.70 -6.38 -2.62
CA SER A 415 28.80 -7.08 -1.96
C SER A 415 30.14 -6.98 -2.73
N ASP A 416 30.10 -6.63 -4.00
CA ASP A 416 31.27 -6.46 -4.86
C ASP A 416 31.98 -5.11 -4.65
N LEU A 417 31.33 -4.17 -3.95
CA LEU A 417 31.92 -2.88 -3.57
C LEU A 417 32.72 -3.03 -2.27
N SER A 418 33.99 -3.40 -2.39
CA SER A 418 34.86 -3.63 -1.24
C SER A 418 35.69 -2.40 -0.90
N GLU A 419 35.81 -2.07 0.39
CA GLU A 419 36.63 -0.94 0.88
C GLU A 419 38.09 -1.06 0.44
N GLY A 420 38.67 0.07 0.03
CA GLY A 420 40.03 0.17 -0.49
C GLY A 420 40.20 -0.29 -1.94
N LYS A 421 39.18 -0.86 -2.57
CA LYS A 421 39.21 -1.26 -3.98
C LYS A 421 38.83 -0.12 -4.89
N LYS A 422 39.47 -0.11 -6.07
CA LYS A 422 39.17 0.87 -7.10
C LYS A 422 38.11 0.33 -8.04
N VAL A 423 37.17 1.20 -8.40
CA VAL A 423 36.14 0.93 -9.41
C VAL A 423 36.27 1.92 -10.57
N THR A 424 35.89 1.48 -11.76
CA THR A 424 35.74 2.33 -12.95
C THR A 424 34.26 2.54 -13.20
N ILE A 425 33.84 3.78 -13.26
CA ILE A 425 32.49 4.22 -13.58
C ILE A 425 32.52 4.74 -15.03
N GLN A 426 31.77 4.10 -15.90
CA GLN A 426 31.60 4.56 -17.28
C GLN A 426 30.15 5.00 -17.49
N THR A 427 29.94 6.27 -17.90
CA THR A 427 28.63 6.85 -18.22
C THR A 427 28.64 7.30 -19.67
N GLY A 428 27.97 6.53 -20.52
CA GLY A 428 28.12 6.71 -21.96
C GLY A 428 29.57 6.54 -22.41
N GLU A 429 30.18 7.62 -22.92
CA GLU A 429 31.60 7.64 -23.35
C GLU A 429 32.56 8.07 -22.22
N ASP A 430 32.05 8.76 -21.20
CA ASP A 430 32.85 9.29 -20.11
C ASP A 430 33.26 8.20 -19.13
N LYS A 431 34.51 8.30 -18.63
CA LYS A 431 35.07 7.38 -17.65
C LYS A 431 35.72 8.11 -16.50
N GLN A 432 35.41 7.65 -15.31
CA GLN A 432 36.08 8.11 -14.08
C GLN A 432 36.37 6.91 -13.17
N THR A 433 37.23 7.11 -12.18
CA THR A 433 37.58 6.06 -11.21
C THR A 433 37.39 6.59 -9.80
N ALA A 434 36.96 5.70 -8.92
CA ALA A 434 36.86 5.96 -7.50
C ALA A 434 37.53 4.84 -6.70
N THR A 435 37.98 5.15 -5.51
CA THR A 435 38.39 4.13 -4.51
C THR A 435 37.29 4.07 -3.47
N ILE A 436 36.73 2.88 -3.28
CA ILE A 436 35.67 2.67 -2.28
C ILE A 436 36.22 2.97 -0.89
N SER A 437 35.56 3.85 -0.17
CA SER A 437 35.97 4.29 1.18
C SER A 437 34.75 4.63 2.05
N GLY A 438 34.76 4.13 3.28
CA GLY A 438 33.61 4.29 4.19
C GLY A 438 32.37 3.53 3.72
N LYS A 439 31.25 3.79 4.36
CA LYS A 439 29.98 3.13 4.01
C LYS A 439 29.43 3.61 2.68
N THR A 440 29.51 4.89 2.41
CA THR A 440 29.15 5.48 1.11
C THR A 440 30.34 6.23 0.54
N THR A 441 30.70 5.88 -0.69
CA THR A 441 31.67 6.61 -1.51
C THR A 441 30.91 7.52 -2.46
N THR A 442 31.05 8.83 -2.30
CA THR A 442 30.41 9.80 -3.20
C THR A 442 31.41 10.30 -4.25
N VAL A 443 31.00 10.33 -5.51
CA VAL A 443 31.76 10.78 -6.65
C VAL A 443 30.96 11.86 -7.40
N GLY A 444 31.62 12.96 -7.74
CA GLY A 444 30.97 14.08 -8.41
C GLY A 444 30.26 15.03 -7.43
N GLU A 445 29.65 16.05 -7.97
CA GLU A 445 28.93 17.07 -7.20
C GLU A 445 27.46 17.04 -7.59
N LYS A 446 26.59 17.23 -6.60
CA LYS A 446 25.14 17.38 -6.84
C LYS A 446 24.89 18.65 -7.66
N SER A 447 23.90 18.63 -8.53
CA SER A 447 23.47 19.81 -9.26
C SER A 447 22.99 20.87 -8.25
N GLU A 448 23.51 22.11 -8.34
CA GLU A 448 23.15 23.23 -7.44
C GLU A 448 21.72 23.77 -7.72
N ARG A 449 20.73 22.96 -8.00
CA ARG A 449 19.34 23.42 -8.18
C ARG A 449 18.50 23.03 -6.98
N GLY A 450 18.41 23.99 -6.05
CA GLY A 450 17.26 24.15 -5.17
C GLY A 450 17.08 23.14 -4.06
N GLY A 451 18.09 22.93 -3.22
CA GLY A 451 17.87 22.23 -1.96
C GLY A 451 17.06 23.10 -1.00
N ALA A 452 15.90 22.61 -0.55
CA ALA A 452 15.31 23.11 0.69
C ALA A 452 16.31 22.86 1.84
N PRO A 453 16.42 23.75 2.86
CA PRO A 453 17.38 23.57 3.94
C PRO A 453 16.92 22.38 4.83
N GLY A 454 17.41 21.19 4.51
CA GLY A 454 17.26 19.99 5.34
C GLY A 454 18.25 20.01 6.49
N GLN A 455 17.75 19.71 7.66
CA GLN A 455 18.48 19.63 8.93
C GLN A 455 19.37 18.40 8.97
N GLY A 456 20.57 18.57 9.56
CA GLY A 456 21.31 17.47 10.17
C GLY A 456 22.57 17.02 9.49
N ALA A 457 23.58 17.92 9.40
CA ALA A 457 24.97 17.46 9.40
C ALA A 457 25.42 17.16 10.83
N PRO A 458 26.19 16.07 11.10
CA PRO A 458 26.75 15.84 12.42
C PRO A 458 27.74 16.94 12.77
N GLU A 459 27.61 17.48 13.99
CA GLU A 459 28.51 18.49 14.54
C GLU A 459 29.96 17.96 14.61
N GLY A 460 30.75 18.29 13.62
CA GLY A 460 32.19 18.26 13.68
C GLY A 460 32.69 19.56 14.32
N ASN A 461 33.44 19.48 15.44
CA ASN A 461 34.05 20.61 16.10
C ASN A 461 34.87 21.46 15.13
N PRO A 462 34.67 22.79 15.09
CA PRO A 462 35.55 23.67 14.32
C PRO A 462 36.93 23.81 15.00
N PRO A 463 38.03 23.89 14.22
CA PRO A 463 39.34 24.13 14.79
C PRO A 463 39.42 25.57 15.33
N SER A 464 39.94 25.69 16.54
CA SER A 464 40.22 26.95 17.23
C SER A 464 41.25 27.80 16.47
N GLY A 465 40.80 28.86 15.84
CA GLY A 465 41.62 29.90 15.21
C GLY A 465 41.20 31.27 15.69
N ASN A 466 42.09 31.90 16.45
CA ASN A 466 42.00 33.22 17.04
C ASN A 466 42.13 34.30 15.95
N SER A 467 41.22 35.27 15.87
CA SER A 467 41.61 36.69 15.76
C SER A 467 40.47 37.67 15.46
N SER A 468 40.48 38.68 16.28
CA SER A 468 40.28 40.11 16.06
C SER A 468 38.94 40.63 15.56
N LYS A 469 38.37 41.40 16.47
CA LYS A 469 37.25 42.36 16.34
C LYS A 469 37.35 43.30 15.12
N GLY A 470 36.30 43.32 14.31
CA GLY A 470 35.97 44.40 13.39
C GLY A 470 34.49 44.72 13.48
N ASN A 471 34.13 46.00 13.75
CA ASN A 471 32.76 46.47 13.83
C ASN A 471 32.08 46.41 12.45
N PRO A 472 30.79 46.13 12.37
CA PRO A 472 30.04 46.25 11.09
C PRO A 472 29.80 47.73 10.75
N PRO A 473 29.79 48.07 9.45
CA PRO A 473 29.49 49.45 9.00
C PRO A 473 28.00 49.75 9.10
N GLU A 474 27.66 50.88 9.68
CA GLU A 474 26.31 51.47 9.64
C GLU A 474 26.04 51.99 8.22
N GLY A 475 25.03 51.41 7.55
CA GLY A 475 24.49 51.91 6.28
C GLY A 475 22.96 52.00 6.37
N ASN A 476 22.44 53.24 6.21
CA ASN A 476 21.00 53.49 6.13
C ASN A 476 20.40 52.90 4.85
N PRO A 477 19.16 52.38 4.90
CA PRO A 477 18.45 51.90 3.71
C PRO A 477 18.01 53.09 2.83
N PRO A 478 18.02 52.96 1.49
CA PRO A 478 17.58 54.01 0.58
C PRO A 478 16.06 54.21 0.65
N SER A 479 15.63 55.45 0.83
CA SER A 479 14.27 55.91 0.73
C SER A 479 13.87 56.08 -0.75
N GLY A 480 13.04 55.14 -1.25
CA GLY A 480 12.42 55.27 -2.57
C GLY A 480 10.90 55.09 -2.45
N GLN A 481 10.14 56.13 -2.83
CA GLN A 481 8.68 56.09 -2.95
C GLN A 481 8.28 55.21 -4.14
N PRO A 482 7.20 54.41 -4.03
CA PRO A 482 6.64 53.68 -5.15
C PRO A 482 5.96 54.63 -6.17
N PRO A 483 5.96 54.32 -7.47
CA PRO A 483 5.30 55.15 -8.46
C PRO A 483 3.77 55.03 -8.39
N GLU A 484 3.09 56.19 -8.39
CA GLU A 484 1.64 56.29 -8.54
C GLU A 484 1.26 56.04 -10.01
N GLY A 485 0.53 54.96 -10.27
CA GLY A 485 -0.12 54.68 -11.55
C GLY A 485 -1.60 54.36 -11.34
N ASN A 486 -2.48 55.19 -11.96
CA ASN A 486 -3.92 54.95 -11.95
C ASN A 486 -4.30 53.69 -12.75
N PRO A 487 -5.26 52.88 -12.32
CA PRO A 487 -5.76 51.77 -13.10
C PRO A 487 -6.60 52.23 -14.30
N PRO A 488 -6.53 51.52 -15.44
CA PRO A 488 -7.30 51.88 -16.64
C PRO A 488 -8.79 51.59 -16.45
N SER A 489 -9.64 52.60 -16.76
CA SER A 489 -11.09 52.50 -16.78
C SER A 489 -11.56 51.84 -18.08
N GLY A 490 -11.92 50.56 -18.04
CA GLY A 490 -12.55 49.85 -19.15
C GLY A 490 -13.74 49.00 -18.68
N LYS A 491 -14.91 49.21 -19.30
CA LYS A 491 -16.11 48.39 -19.06
C LYS A 491 -15.87 46.96 -19.55
N PRO A 492 -16.31 45.90 -18.79
CA PRO A 492 -16.20 44.54 -19.25
C PRO A 492 -17.17 44.23 -20.41
N PRO A 493 -16.78 43.40 -21.39
CA PRO A 493 -17.64 42.98 -22.47
C PRO A 493 -18.73 42.01 -21.98
N LYS A 494 -19.95 42.20 -22.48
CA LYS A 494 -21.10 41.28 -22.26
C LYS A 494 -20.92 40.06 -23.15
N GLY A 495 -20.62 38.92 -22.56
CA GLY A 495 -20.65 37.60 -23.19
C GLY A 495 -21.12 36.55 -22.22
N ASN A 496 -22.00 35.63 -22.66
CA ASN A 496 -22.48 34.52 -21.86
C ASN A 496 -21.34 33.59 -21.47
N PRO A 497 -21.31 33.03 -20.24
CA PRO A 497 -20.28 32.09 -19.85
C PRO A 497 -20.45 30.75 -20.59
N PRO A 498 -19.34 30.11 -21.00
CA PRO A 498 -19.38 28.76 -21.55
C PRO A 498 -19.76 27.74 -20.47
N SER A 499 -20.67 26.84 -20.81
CA SER A 499 -21.06 25.69 -19.97
C SER A 499 -19.95 24.63 -20.01
N GLY A 500 -19.09 24.61 -18.99
CA GLY A 500 -18.07 23.59 -18.77
C GLY A 500 -17.83 23.44 -17.27
N LYS A 501 -17.75 22.19 -16.80
CA LYS A 501 -17.38 21.91 -15.41
C LYS A 501 -15.99 22.49 -15.09
N PRO A 502 -15.80 23.08 -13.91
CA PRO A 502 -14.48 23.57 -13.51
C PRO A 502 -13.52 22.39 -13.30
N PRO A 503 -12.23 22.54 -13.66
CA PRO A 503 -11.22 21.56 -13.34
C PRO A 503 -11.02 21.51 -11.82
N LYS A 504 -10.91 20.29 -11.25
CA LYS A 504 -10.50 20.04 -9.87
C LYS A 504 -8.98 20.32 -9.78
N GLY A 505 -8.63 21.47 -9.27
CA GLY A 505 -7.28 21.81 -8.88
C GLY A 505 -7.29 22.20 -7.41
N ASN A 506 -6.36 21.65 -6.64
CA ASN A 506 -6.17 22.00 -5.24
C ASN A 506 -5.82 23.49 -5.10
N PRO A 507 -6.32 24.19 -4.06
CA PRO A 507 -5.92 25.55 -3.80
C PRO A 507 -4.44 25.62 -3.36
N PRO A 508 -3.67 26.64 -3.78
CA PRO A 508 -2.28 26.75 -3.39
C PRO A 508 -2.14 26.98 -1.88
N SER A 509 -1.29 26.21 -1.23
CA SER A 509 -0.93 26.34 0.18
C SER A 509 -0.05 27.57 0.39
N GLY A 510 -0.65 28.70 0.77
CA GLY A 510 0.03 29.91 1.18
C GLY A 510 -0.43 30.37 2.56
N LYS A 511 0.49 30.49 3.54
CA LYS A 511 0.20 31.09 4.85
C LYS A 511 -0.41 32.48 4.70
N PRO A 512 -1.48 32.82 5.41
CA PRO A 512 -2.04 34.18 5.38
C PRO A 512 -1.08 35.18 6.04
N PRO A 513 -0.94 36.39 5.48
CA PRO A 513 -0.10 37.41 6.08
C PRO A 513 -0.70 37.90 7.40
N LYS A 514 0.15 38.05 8.42
CA LYS A 514 -0.21 38.68 9.70
C LYS A 514 -0.43 40.18 9.48
N GLY A 515 -1.70 40.60 9.41
CA GLY A 515 -2.10 41.99 9.40
C GLY A 515 -3.27 42.20 10.38
N ASN A 516 -3.20 43.30 11.18
CA ASN A 516 -4.25 43.66 12.10
C ASN A 516 -5.57 43.96 11.37
N PRO A 517 -6.74 43.60 11.91
CA PRO A 517 -8.03 43.92 11.30
C PRO A 517 -8.31 45.43 11.34
N PRO A 518 -8.90 46.01 10.29
CA PRO A 518 -9.30 47.39 10.30
C PRO A 518 -10.54 47.62 11.19
N SER A 519 -10.48 48.64 12.02
CA SER A 519 -11.59 49.11 12.85
C SER A 519 -12.62 49.84 11.98
N GLY A 520 -13.71 49.15 11.63
CA GLY A 520 -14.85 49.73 10.92
C GLY A 520 -16.15 49.20 11.49
N LYS A 521 -17.08 50.13 11.88
CA LYS A 521 -18.43 49.82 12.37
C LYS A 521 -19.26 49.12 11.27
N PRO A 522 -20.10 48.13 11.63
CA PRO A 522 -21.02 47.52 10.67
C PRO A 522 -22.20 48.46 10.32
N PRO A 523 -22.71 48.40 9.09
CA PRO A 523 -23.90 49.16 8.71
C PRO A 523 -25.15 48.53 9.30
N LYS A 524 -26.07 49.42 9.77
CA LYS A 524 -27.41 49.05 10.27
C LYS A 524 -28.31 48.68 9.07
N GLY A 525 -28.76 47.45 9.00
CA GLY A 525 -29.87 47.02 8.16
C GLY A 525 -30.91 46.28 9.00
N ASN A 526 -32.18 46.71 8.89
CA ASN A 526 -33.34 46.14 9.63
C ASN A 526 -33.70 44.74 9.11
N PRO A 527 -34.13 43.83 10.01
CA PRO A 527 -34.75 42.58 9.61
C PRO A 527 -36.24 42.76 9.29
N PRO A 528 -36.82 41.94 8.40
CA PRO A 528 -38.28 41.93 8.18
C PRO A 528 -39.00 41.19 9.31
N SER A 529 -40.12 41.76 9.71
CA SER A 529 -41.07 41.35 10.75
C SER A 529 -41.99 40.19 10.30
N GLY A 530 -42.27 39.29 11.22
CA GLY A 530 -43.39 38.34 11.18
C GLY A 530 -43.24 37.28 12.24
N ASP A 531 -43.99 37.08 13.08
CA ASP A 531 -45.14 37.29 13.90
C ASP A 531 -45.24 36.14 14.93
N SER A 532 -45.43 36.55 16.14
CA SER A 532 -45.75 35.98 17.42
C SER A 532 -46.46 34.61 17.52
N SER A 533 -46.08 33.78 18.51
CA SER A 533 -46.82 33.70 19.78
C SER A 533 -46.17 32.75 20.80
N LYS A 534 -45.84 33.29 21.94
CA LYS A 534 -46.13 32.96 23.35
C LYS A 534 -46.23 31.50 23.78
N GLY A 535 -45.43 31.17 24.78
CA GLY A 535 -45.90 30.73 26.08
C GLY A 535 -44.97 29.85 26.88
N SER A 536 -44.32 30.48 27.86
CA SER A 536 -44.12 30.15 29.28
C SER A 536 -43.72 28.75 29.74
N GLN A 537 -42.58 28.74 30.41
CA GLN A 537 -42.14 28.10 31.67
C GLN A 537 -43.16 27.23 32.43
N SER A 538 -42.80 26.05 32.95
CA SER A 538 -42.21 25.82 34.28
C SER A 538 -42.19 24.32 34.64
N SER A 539 -41.09 23.89 35.19
CA SER A 539 -40.84 22.97 36.32
C SER A 539 -41.95 22.04 36.82
N GLY A 540 -41.58 20.79 37.13
CA GLY A 540 -42.14 20.04 38.27
C GLY A 540 -42.47 18.59 38.00
N ASP A 541 -41.60 17.74 38.36
CA ASP A 541 -41.65 16.61 39.29
C ASP A 541 -42.89 15.70 39.39
N SER A 542 -42.60 14.41 39.48
CA SER A 542 -43.28 13.33 40.21
C SER A 542 -44.43 12.52 39.61
N SER A 543 -44.05 11.29 39.38
CA SER A 543 -44.65 10.07 39.95
C SER A 543 -46.07 9.60 39.58
N LYS A 544 -46.05 8.35 39.22
CA LYS A 544 -46.96 7.24 39.57
C LYS A 544 -48.24 6.98 38.78
N LYS A 545 -48.19 5.79 38.25
CA LYS A 545 -49.16 4.68 38.44
C LYS A 545 -50.50 4.64 37.68
N ASN A 546 -50.60 3.50 37.06
CA ASN A 546 -51.72 2.57 37.02
C ASN A 546 -52.85 2.70 35.99
N GLN A 547 -52.88 1.61 35.27
CA GLN A 547 -54.01 0.63 35.11
C GLN A 547 -55.17 1.02 34.18
N SER A 548 -55.27 0.19 33.23
CA SER A 548 -56.32 -0.78 32.91
C SER A 548 -57.51 -0.35 32.08
N SER A 549 -57.78 -1.24 31.21
CA SER A 549 -59.04 -1.83 30.79
C SER A 549 -59.70 -1.28 29.53
N ASP A 550 -59.80 -2.25 28.61
CA ASP A 550 -61.00 -2.75 27.94
C ASP A 550 -61.86 -1.72 27.17
N ASP A 551 -62.31 -1.96 26.05
CA ASP A 551 -63.07 -3.06 25.48
C ASP A 551 -63.54 -2.70 24.06
N SER A 552 -63.62 -3.71 23.26
CA SER A 552 -64.63 -4.05 22.26
C SER A 552 -64.93 -3.15 21.06
N SER A 553 -64.75 -3.73 19.99
CA SER A 553 -65.72 -4.36 19.06
C SER A 553 -66.16 -3.57 17.85
N LYS A 554 -65.99 -4.31 16.78
CA LYS A 554 -66.95 -4.55 15.65
C LYS A 554 -67.03 -3.53 14.49
N ASP A 555 -66.70 -4.15 13.43
CA ASP A 555 -67.45 -4.61 12.26
C ASP A 555 -67.66 -3.61 11.10
N ASP A 556 -67.38 -4.13 10.04
CA ASP A 556 -68.04 -4.39 8.74
C ASP A 556 -67.43 -3.62 7.57
N ALA A 557 -66.78 -4.32 6.69
CA ALA A 557 -67.28 -4.97 5.48
C ALA A 557 -67.55 -4.06 4.30
N VAL A 558 -66.96 -4.48 3.16
CA VAL A 558 -67.48 -4.62 1.80
C VAL A 558 -67.23 -3.53 0.77
N GLN A 559 -66.45 -4.01 -0.23
CA GLN A 559 -66.54 -3.84 -1.69
C GLN A 559 -66.41 -2.45 -2.33
N SER A 560 -65.47 -2.32 -3.16
CA SER A 560 -65.49 -2.69 -4.60
C SER A 560 -64.09 -2.55 -5.20
#